data_50a28238598eafafb10d9ab3f83e6f3d
#
_entry.id   50a28238598eafafb10d9ab3f83e6f3d
#
_cell.length_a   1.000
_cell.length_b   1.000
_cell.length_c   1.000
_cell.angle_alpha   90.00
_cell.angle_beta   90.00
_cell.angle_gamma   90.00
#
_symmetry.space_group_name_H-M   'P 1'
#
loop_
_entity.id
_entity.type
_entity.pdbx_description
1 polymer ?
#
loop_
_entity_poly.entity_id
_entity_poly.type
_entity_poly.pdbx_seq_one_letter_code
_entity_poly.pdbx_strand_id
1 'polypeptide(L)'
;MNNLIENDVLNEYNNLVKNDNLLPIKISEFYMKKVVDEVNHIGVGGPLYKSVIPTRQKISIKTSVETRDYVEEDKHLPIVGVDYIIQKYSDRVLVIITDICFAHCQYCFRTYNLSKFQQSNLKETIKNKVDTLKEYLKNKEEVREVILSGGDPLSIGYDNLCYVLENLKHWNIRIHTRGIVYNPEIFDDKTIELLAKYKVRLVFHINHPYEICEEVECIIAVSYTHLRAHETVLDL
;
A
#
# COMPACT_ATOMS: atom_id res chain seq x y z
N MET A 1 5.03 -0.83 22.43
CA MET A 1 3.77 -1.52 22.12
C MET A 1 3.06 -2.09 23.35
N ASN A 2 3.76 -2.66 24.33
CA ASN A 2 3.12 -3.33 25.48
C ASN A 2 2.18 -2.47 26.35
N ASN A 3 2.21 -1.15 26.23
CA ASN A 3 1.31 -0.25 26.95
C ASN A 3 0.20 0.36 26.07
N LEU A 4 0.18 0.06 24.78
CA LEU A 4 -0.79 0.62 23.82
C LEU A 4 -1.93 -0.34 23.49
N ILE A 5 -1.74 -1.63 23.73
CA ILE A 5 -2.73 -2.66 23.41
C ILE A 5 -2.91 -3.62 24.60
N GLU A 6 -4.14 -3.97 24.90
CA GLU A 6 -4.45 -4.98 25.94
C GLU A 6 -3.90 -6.34 25.54
N ASN A 7 -3.30 -7.07 26.47
CA ASN A 7 -2.63 -8.34 26.17
C ASN A 7 -3.58 -9.40 25.59
N ASP A 8 -4.83 -9.45 26.04
CA ASP A 8 -5.84 -10.37 25.52
C ASP A 8 -6.23 -10.02 24.08
N VAL A 9 -6.40 -8.74 23.74
CA VAL A 9 -6.64 -8.26 22.37
C VAL A 9 -5.46 -8.62 21.46
N LEU A 10 -4.23 -8.42 21.95
CA LEU A 10 -3.02 -8.77 21.19
C LEU A 10 -2.93 -10.28 20.92
N ASN A 11 -3.22 -11.11 21.94
CA ASN A 11 -3.19 -12.55 21.81
C ASN A 11 -4.26 -13.06 20.85
N GLU A 12 -5.49 -12.55 20.95
CA GLU A 12 -6.57 -12.88 20.05
C GLU A 12 -6.24 -12.47 18.62
N TYR A 13 -5.72 -11.25 18.40
CA TYR A 13 -5.29 -10.80 17.07
C TYR A 13 -4.19 -11.66 16.48
N ASN A 14 -3.18 -12.04 17.27
CA ASN A 14 -2.12 -12.93 16.82
C ASN A 14 -2.64 -14.33 16.42
N ASN A 15 -3.68 -14.82 17.06
CA ASN A 15 -4.36 -16.05 16.64
C ASN A 15 -5.08 -15.87 15.29
N LEU A 16 -5.74 -14.73 15.07
CA LEU A 16 -6.36 -14.42 13.79
C LEU A 16 -5.33 -14.27 12.67
N VAL A 17 -4.17 -13.67 12.96
CA VAL A 17 -3.05 -13.59 11.99
C VAL A 17 -2.62 -14.98 11.53
N LYS A 18 -2.55 -15.96 12.46
CA LYS A 18 -2.13 -17.34 12.15
C LYS A 18 -3.21 -18.14 11.41
N ASN A 19 -4.47 -17.98 11.82
CA ASN A 19 -5.55 -18.86 11.40
C ASN A 19 -6.38 -18.28 10.24
N ASP A 20 -6.55 -16.96 10.19
CA ASP A 20 -7.41 -16.26 9.23
C ASP A 20 -6.62 -15.44 8.19
N ASN A 21 -5.31 -15.63 8.14
CA ASN A 21 -4.42 -14.92 7.18
C ASN A 21 -4.53 -13.40 7.26
N LEU A 22 -4.64 -12.83 8.47
CA LEU A 22 -4.51 -11.40 8.66
C LEU A 22 -3.04 -10.96 8.60
N LEU A 23 -2.80 -9.69 8.32
CA LEU A 23 -1.46 -9.13 8.38
C LEU A 23 -1.04 -8.91 9.85
N PRO A 24 0.19 -9.26 10.24
CA PRO A 24 0.68 -8.97 11.58
C PRO A 24 0.74 -7.46 11.82
N ILE A 25 0.75 -7.04 13.09
CA ILE A 25 0.93 -5.62 13.44
C ILE A 25 2.31 -5.18 12.95
N LYS A 26 2.33 -4.17 12.08
CA LYS A 26 3.53 -3.50 11.61
C LYS A 26 3.25 -2.00 11.54
N ILE A 27 4.06 -1.21 12.20
CA ILE A 27 3.91 0.25 12.26
C ILE A 27 5.30 0.86 12.06
N SER A 28 5.43 1.84 11.17
CA SER A 28 6.67 2.58 10.99
C SER A 28 6.99 3.40 12.24
N GLU A 29 8.26 3.70 12.46
CA GLU A 29 8.67 4.51 13.60
C GLU A 29 8.04 5.91 13.56
N PHE A 30 8.00 6.53 12.39
CA PHE A 30 7.37 7.83 12.19
C PHE A 30 5.89 7.82 12.61
N TYR A 31 5.12 6.85 12.11
CA TYR A 31 3.69 6.78 12.40
C TYR A 31 3.42 6.39 13.86
N MET A 32 4.29 5.56 14.45
CA MET A 32 4.18 5.19 15.86
C MET A 32 4.30 6.41 16.78
N LYS A 33 5.20 7.35 16.48
CA LYS A 33 5.31 8.61 17.25
C LYS A 33 3.98 9.37 17.24
N LYS A 34 3.34 9.49 16.07
CA LYS A 34 2.02 10.14 15.91
C LYS A 34 0.93 9.42 16.69
N VAL A 35 0.91 8.08 16.66
CA VAL A 35 -0.04 7.28 17.45
C VAL A 35 0.16 7.50 18.96
N VAL A 36 1.39 7.53 19.43
CA VAL A 36 1.69 7.80 20.85
C VAL A 36 1.25 9.20 21.25
N ASP A 37 1.49 10.19 20.40
CA ASP A 37 1.04 11.58 20.65
C ASP A 37 -0.48 11.67 20.69
N GLU A 38 -1.18 11.00 19.76
CA GLU A 38 -2.64 10.92 19.77
C GLU A 38 -3.14 10.29 21.08
N VAL A 39 -2.57 9.17 21.49
CA VAL A 39 -2.96 8.47 22.73
C VAL A 39 -2.74 9.35 23.97
N ASN A 40 -1.66 10.10 24.02
CA ASN A 40 -1.38 11.03 25.11
C ASN A 40 -2.40 12.19 25.20
N HIS A 41 -2.98 12.61 24.07
CA HIS A 41 -3.93 13.73 24.02
C HIS A 41 -5.38 13.32 24.20
N ILE A 42 -5.79 12.22 23.55
CA ILE A 42 -7.22 11.81 23.49
C ILE A 42 -7.46 10.38 23.98
N GLY A 43 -6.43 9.67 24.42
CA GLY A 43 -6.53 8.28 24.86
C GLY A 43 -6.48 7.25 23.71
N VAL A 44 -6.56 5.97 24.08
CA VAL A 44 -6.59 4.86 23.12
C VAL A 44 -7.88 4.90 22.28
N GLY A 45 -7.77 4.45 21.02
CA GLY A 45 -8.92 4.35 20.13
C GLY A 45 -9.16 5.58 19.26
N GLY A 46 -8.21 6.51 19.17
CA GLY A 46 -8.21 7.58 18.18
C GLY A 46 -8.07 7.08 16.75
N PRO A 47 -8.26 7.94 15.74
CA PRO A 47 -8.24 7.54 14.33
C PRO A 47 -6.89 7.01 13.87
N LEU A 48 -5.77 7.60 14.29
CA LEU A 48 -4.43 7.09 13.93
C LEU A 48 -4.17 5.74 14.59
N TYR A 49 -4.54 5.61 15.87
CA TYR A 49 -4.46 4.35 16.60
C TYR A 49 -5.24 3.24 15.86
N LYS A 50 -6.52 3.47 15.58
CA LYS A 50 -7.40 2.49 14.91
C LYS A 50 -6.94 2.10 13.51
N SER A 51 -6.18 2.95 12.84
CA SER A 51 -5.71 2.65 11.49
C SER A 51 -4.65 1.54 11.44
N VAL A 52 -3.87 1.35 12.53
CA VAL A 52 -2.73 0.40 12.55
C VAL A 52 -2.74 -0.55 13.75
N ILE A 53 -3.51 -0.27 14.79
CA ILE A 53 -3.61 -1.10 15.98
C ILE A 53 -5.00 -1.73 16.04
N PRO A 54 -5.09 -3.07 16.19
CA PRO A 54 -6.38 -3.75 16.31
C PRO A 54 -7.08 -3.34 17.61
N THR A 55 -8.40 -3.21 17.53
CA THR A 55 -9.25 -2.95 18.68
C THR A 55 -10.12 -4.15 18.99
N ARG A 56 -10.56 -4.30 20.25
CA ARG A 56 -11.51 -5.35 20.65
C ARG A 56 -12.77 -5.33 19.78
N GLN A 57 -13.30 -4.13 19.51
CA GLN A 57 -14.46 -3.96 18.64
C GLN A 57 -14.24 -4.57 17.25
N LYS A 58 -13.08 -4.29 16.61
CA LYS A 58 -12.76 -4.84 15.29
C LYS A 58 -12.66 -6.37 15.30
N ILE A 59 -12.02 -6.93 16.33
CA ILE A 59 -11.82 -8.38 16.44
C ILE A 59 -13.15 -9.11 16.66
N SER A 60 -14.05 -8.54 17.46
CA SER A 60 -15.31 -9.18 17.85
C SER A 60 -16.43 -9.04 16.82
N ILE A 61 -16.38 -8.03 15.94
CA ILE A 61 -17.42 -7.83 14.93
C ILE A 61 -17.09 -8.70 13.71
N LYS A 62 -17.93 -9.73 13.48
CA LYS A 62 -17.97 -10.48 12.22
C LYS A 62 -19.35 -10.34 11.62
N THR A 63 -19.43 -9.97 10.36
CA THR A 63 -20.70 -9.86 9.62
C THR A 63 -20.80 -10.95 8.57
N SER A 64 -22.02 -11.38 8.24
CA SER A 64 -22.26 -12.39 7.22
C SER A 64 -21.96 -11.92 5.80
N VAL A 65 -21.74 -10.60 5.63
CA VAL A 65 -21.46 -9.99 4.33
C VAL A 65 -19.96 -9.74 4.09
N GLU A 66 -19.11 -10.07 5.06
CA GLU A 66 -17.66 -9.96 4.88
C GLU A 66 -17.17 -10.97 3.86
N THR A 67 -16.49 -10.47 2.83
CA THR A 67 -15.84 -11.29 1.81
C THR A 67 -14.34 -10.99 1.79
N ARG A 68 -13.53 -12.01 1.46
CA ARG A 68 -12.05 -11.88 1.43
C ARG A 68 -11.57 -10.99 0.28
N ASP A 69 -12.29 -11.00 -0.83
CA ASP A 69 -12.02 -10.21 -2.03
C ASP A 69 -13.27 -9.43 -2.43
N TYR A 70 -13.63 -8.41 -1.61
CA TYR A 70 -14.81 -7.60 -1.88
C TYR A 70 -14.67 -6.68 -3.10
N VAL A 71 -13.45 -6.42 -3.56
CA VAL A 71 -13.16 -5.65 -4.78
C VAL A 71 -13.09 -6.53 -6.04
N GLU A 72 -13.22 -7.85 -5.84
CA GLU A 72 -13.28 -8.87 -6.91
C GLU A 72 -12.01 -8.88 -7.81
N GLU A 73 -10.83 -8.66 -7.22
CA GLU A 73 -9.57 -8.68 -7.97
C GLU A 73 -9.34 -10.04 -8.64
N ASP A 74 -9.70 -11.14 -7.97
CA ASP A 74 -9.53 -12.51 -8.48
C ASP A 74 -10.28 -12.76 -9.80
N LYS A 75 -11.39 -12.05 -10.04
CA LYS A 75 -12.16 -12.15 -11.31
C LYS A 75 -11.47 -11.46 -12.48
N HIS A 76 -10.45 -10.66 -12.22
CA HIS A 76 -9.78 -9.82 -13.22
C HIS A 76 -8.32 -10.20 -13.43
N LEU A 77 -7.94 -11.45 -13.08
CA LEU A 77 -6.61 -12.01 -13.34
C LEU A 77 -6.52 -12.49 -14.80
N PRO A 78 -5.76 -11.81 -15.67
CA PRO A 78 -5.76 -12.12 -17.12
C PRO A 78 -4.87 -13.30 -17.50
N ILE A 79 -4.00 -13.75 -16.58
CA ILE A 79 -3.03 -14.82 -16.82
C ILE A 79 -3.23 -15.91 -15.77
N VAL A 80 -3.44 -17.14 -16.22
CA VAL A 80 -3.58 -18.29 -15.32
C VAL A 80 -2.30 -18.49 -14.50
N GLY A 81 -2.43 -18.56 -13.18
CA GLY A 81 -1.30 -18.76 -12.26
C GLY A 81 -0.51 -17.48 -11.94
N VAL A 82 -0.93 -16.32 -12.44
CA VAL A 82 -0.36 -15.01 -12.12
C VAL A 82 -1.40 -14.19 -11.37
N ASP A 83 -1.18 -13.98 -10.08
CA ASP A 83 -2.11 -13.29 -9.17
C ASP A 83 -1.70 -11.85 -8.82
N TYR A 84 -0.64 -11.35 -9.47
CA TYR A 84 -0.14 -10.00 -9.25
C TYR A 84 -0.37 -9.04 -10.43
N ILE A 85 -0.98 -9.50 -11.54
CA ILE A 85 -1.43 -8.65 -12.66
C ILE A 85 -2.94 -8.69 -12.69
N ILE A 86 -3.57 -7.51 -12.59
CA ILE A 86 -5.02 -7.36 -12.52
C ILE A 86 -5.44 -6.40 -13.61
N GLN A 87 -6.36 -6.81 -14.49
CA GLN A 87 -6.88 -5.95 -15.54
C GLN A 87 -8.41 -5.92 -15.55
N LYS A 88 -8.97 -4.91 -14.89
CA LYS A 88 -10.42 -4.65 -14.84
C LYS A 88 -10.89 -3.77 -16.01
N TYR A 89 -10.02 -2.91 -16.53
CA TYR A 89 -10.30 -1.94 -17.59
C TYR A 89 -9.40 -2.18 -18.80
N SER A 90 -9.91 -1.90 -20.01
CA SER A 90 -9.16 -2.15 -21.25
C SER A 90 -7.92 -1.27 -21.39
N ASP A 91 -7.96 -0.02 -20.87
CA ASP A 91 -6.94 1.00 -21.06
C ASP A 91 -5.83 1.01 -19.99
N ARG A 92 -5.94 0.18 -18.93
CA ARG A 92 -5.00 0.16 -17.82
C ARG A 92 -4.87 -1.20 -17.17
N VAL A 93 -3.71 -1.44 -16.56
CA VAL A 93 -3.40 -2.63 -15.79
C VAL A 93 -2.86 -2.25 -14.43
N LEU A 94 -3.23 -3.01 -13.40
CA LEU A 94 -2.68 -2.87 -12.05
C LEU A 94 -1.71 -4.03 -11.77
N VAL A 95 -0.60 -3.71 -11.14
CA VAL A 95 0.42 -4.70 -10.76
C VAL A 95 0.69 -4.64 -9.26
N ILE A 96 0.57 -5.78 -8.60
CA ILE A 96 1.04 -6.00 -7.24
C ILE A 96 2.55 -6.21 -7.29
N ILE A 97 3.31 -5.09 -7.34
CA ILE A 97 4.76 -5.14 -7.53
C ILE A 97 5.48 -5.69 -6.30
N THR A 98 4.91 -5.48 -5.11
CA THR A 98 5.44 -5.93 -3.82
C THR A 98 4.32 -6.30 -2.86
N ASP A 99 4.63 -7.18 -1.91
CA ASP A 99 3.79 -7.53 -0.76
C ASP A 99 4.21 -6.78 0.53
N ILE A 100 5.22 -5.91 0.43
CA ILE A 100 5.76 -5.16 1.55
C ILE A 100 5.06 -3.80 1.67
N CYS A 101 4.70 -3.41 2.91
CA CYS A 101 4.23 -2.07 3.26
C CYS A 101 5.14 -1.44 4.31
N PHE A 102 5.12 -0.12 4.45
CA PHE A 102 5.76 0.58 5.57
C PHE A 102 5.05 0.33 6.90
N ALA A 103 3.71 0.20 6.87
CA ALA A 103 2.88 -0.22 7.98
C ALA A 103 1.71 -1.07 7.48
N HIS A 104 1.09 -1.85 8.37
CA HIS A 104 -0.08 -2.67 8.01
C HIS A 104 -1.36 -2.00 8.52
N CYS A 105 -2.18 -1.54 7.56
CA CYS A 105 -3.46 -0.93 7.86
C CYS A 105 -4.45 -1.96 8.39
N GLN A 106 -5.20 -1.63 9.44
CA GLN A 106 -6.25 -2.50 9.98
C GLN A 106 -7.48 -2.61 9.06
N TYR A 107 -7.58 -1.76 8.04
CA TYR A 107 -8.63 -1.77 7.01
C TYR A 107 -8.09 -2.19 5.62
N CYS A 108 -6.93 -2.85 5.55
CA CYS A 108 -6.34 -3.26 4.29
C CYS A 108 -7.25 -4.24 3.55
N PHE A 109 -7.76 -3.83 2.39
CA PHE A 109 -8.63 -4.67 1.57
C PHE A 109 -7.88 -5.85 0.91
N ARG A 110 -6.54 -5.77 0.81
CA ARG A 110 -5.68 -6.85 0.31
C ARG A 110 -5.06 -7.69 1.42
N THR A 111 -5.56 -7.60 2.66
CA THR A 111 -5.01 -8.34 3.80
C THR A 111 -4.81 -9.82 3.47
N TYR A 112 -5.83 -10.48 2.91
CA TYR A 112 -5.77 -11.89 2.56
C TYR A 112 -4.69 -12.20 1.52
N ASN A 113 -4.62 -11.43 0.44
CA ASN A 113 -3.64 -11.66 -0.62
C ASN A 113 -2.22 -11.37 -0.13
N LEU A 114 -2.00 -10.24 0.55
CA LEU A 114 -0.67 -9.89 1.06
C LEU A 114 -0.17 -10.85 2.13
N SER A 115 -1.03 -11.33 3.04
CA SER A 115 -0.63 -12.31 4.05
C SER A 115 -0.25 -13.66 3.43
N LYS A 116 -0.96 -14.09 2.39
CA LYS A 116 -0.67 -15.29 1.62
C LYS A 116 0.70 -15.20 0.95
N PHE A 117 1.05 -14.07 0.32
CA PHE A 117 2.37 -13.84 -0.26
C PHE A 117 3.50 -13.82 0.78
N GLN A 118 3.26 -13.23 1.95
CA GLN A 118 4.27 -13.19 3.01
C GLN A 118 4.55 -14.55 3.63
N GLN A 119 3.58 -15.46 3.63
CA GLN A 119 3.72 -16.82 4.13
C GLN A 119 4.39 -17.76 3.11
N SER A 120 4.24 -17.49 1.82
CA SER A 120 4.90 -18.26 0.78
C SER A 120 6.35 -17.81 0.64
N ASN A 121 7.30 -18.73 0.77
CA ASN A 121 8.71 -18.49 0.42
C ASN A 121 8.95 -18.25 -1.08
N LEU A 122 7.90 -18.26 -1.89
CA LEU A 122 7.89 -17.99 -3.32
C LEU A 122 7.77 -16.48 -3.57
N LYS A 123 8.79 -15.73 -3.14
CA LYS A 123 8.91 -14.31 -3.51
C LYS A 123 9.33 -14.25 -4.96
N GLU A 124 8.37 -14.08 -5.84
CA GLU A 124 8.69 -13.70 -7.21
C GLU A 124 9.49 -12.38 -7.17
N THR A 125 10.64 -12.36 -7.82
CA THR A 125 11.48 -11.17 -7.83
C THR A 125 10.76 -10.05 -8.61
N ILE A 126 11.02 -8.82 -8.24
CA ILE A 126 10.49 -7.64 -8.96
C ILE A 126 10.81 -7.72 -10.45
N LYS A 127 12.01 -8.23 -10.79
CA LYS A 127 12.42 -8.45 -12.18
C LYS A 127 11.46 -9.37 -12.92
N ASN A 128 11.15 -10.55 -12.34
CA ASN A 128 10.23 -11.51 -12.97
C ASN A 128 8.83 -10.92 -13.15
N LYS A 129 8.34 -10.18 -12.15
CA LYS A 129 7.04 -9.50 -12.25
C LYS A 129 7.00 -8.48 -13.39
N VAL A 130 8.07 -7.69 -13.53
CA VAL A 130 8.20 -6.71 -14.61
C VAL A 130 8.31 -7.41 -15.98
N ASP A 131 9.09 -8.47 -16.09
CA ASP A 131 9.25 -9.21 -17.34
C ASP A 131 7.94 -9.88 -17.77
N THR A 132 7.21 -10.51 -16.84
CA THR A 132 5.87 -11.08 -17.09
C THR A 132 4.88 -10.01 -17.53
N LEU A 133 4.88 -8.85 -16.85
CA LEU A 133 4.03 -7.73 -17.22
C LEU A 133 4.33 -7.22 -18.63
N LYS A 134 5.59 -7.04 -18.97
CA LYS A 134 6.01 -6.60 -20.32
C LYS A 134 5.57 -7.57 -21.40
N GLU A 135 5.74 -8.87 -21.17
CA GLU A 135 5.27 -9.90 -22.12
C GLU A 135 3.76 -9.86 -22.26
N TYR A 136 3.02 -9.71 -21.15
CA TYR A 136 1.56 -9.54 -21.18
C TYR A 136 1.12 -8.33 -22.00
N LEU A 137 1.84 -7.20 -21.87
CA LEU A 137 1.50 -5.94 -22.52
C LEU A 137 1.94 -5.85 -23.98
N LYS A 138 2.77 -6.76 -24.45
CA LYS A 138 3.39 -6.72 -25.79
C LYS A 138 2.38 -6.58 -26.95
N ASN A 139 1.21 -7.19 -26.81
CA ASN A 139 0.15 -7.16 -27.82
C ASN A 139 -1.11 -6.44 -27.31
N LYS A 140 -0.96 -5.49 -26.37
CA LYS A 140 -2.05 -4.76 -25.72
C LYS A 140 -1.92 -3.27 -26.02
N GLU A 141 -2.11 -2.89 -27.28
CA GLU A 141 -1.98 -1.49 -27.75
C GLU A 141 -2.98 -0.55 -27.06
N GLU A 142 -4.10 -1.08 -26.59
CA GLU A 142 -5.12 -0.33 -25.86
C GLU A 142 -4.68 0.08 -24.45
N VAL A 143 -3.73 -0.65 -23.82
CA VAL A 143 -3.24 -0.35 -22.46
C VAL A 143 -2.26 0.80 -22.51
N ARG A 144 -2.65 1.92 -21.91
CA ARG A 144 -1.87 3.16 -21.85
C ARG A 144 -1.30 3.47 -20.47
N GLU A 145 -1.81 2.82 -19.43
CA GLU A 145 -1.44 3.11 -18.04
C GLU A 145 -1.11 1.83 -17.27
N VAL A 146 -0.01 1.88 -16.52
CA VAL A 146 0.36 0.85 -15.54
C VAL A 146 0.26 1.45 -14.14
N ILE A 147 -0.57 0.82 -13.29
CA ILE A 147 -0.75 1.20 -11.90
C ILE A 147 0.11 0.29 -11.04
N LEU A 148 1.13 0.84 -10.41
CA LEU A 148 1.91 0.13 -9.41
C LEU A 148 1.21 0.22 -8.06
N SER A 149 0.97 -0.95 -7.47
CA SER A 149 0.24 -1.13 -6.22
C SER A 149 0.75 -2.38 -5.50
N GLY A 150 -0.06 -2.96 -4.61
CA GLY A 150 0.27 -4.18 -3.89
C GLY A 150 0.28 -3.95 -2.39
N GLY A 151 1.44 -4.15 -1.76
CA GLY A 151 1.79 -3.52 -0.51
C GLY A 151 1.93 -2.01 -0.72
N ASP A 152 3.10 -1.46 -0.52
CA ASP A 152 3.38 -0.09 -0.94
C ASP A 152 4.52 -0.09 -1.97
N PRO A 153 4.30 0.35 -3.21
CA PRO A 153 5.32 0.29 -4.26
C PRO A 153 6.61 1.03 -3.92
N LEU A 154 6.56 2.08 -3.11
CA LEU A 154 7.77 2.82 -2.70
C LEU A 154 8.61 2.06 -1.66
N SER A 155 8.07 0.99 -1.07
CA SER A 155 8.81 0.14 -0.13
C SER A 155 9.87 -0.78 -0.78
N ILE A 156 9.92 -0.83 -2.12
CA ILE A 156 10.86 -1.71 -2.84
C ILE A 156 12.31 -1.19 -2.85
N GLY A 157 12.53 0.03 -2.41
CA GLY A 157 13.83 0.69 -2.42
C GLY A 157 14.18 1.33 -3.75
N TYR A 158 15.12 2.28 -3.71
CA TYR A 158 15.46 3.15 -4.83
C TYR A 158 15.90 2.40 -6.09
N ASP A 159 16.82 1.43 -5.97
CA ASP A 159 17.37 0.70 -7.12
C ASP A 159 16.30 -0.13 -7.84
N ASN A 160 15.43 -0.79 -7.08
CA ASN A 160 14.30 -1.52 -7.66
C ASN A 160 13.29 -0.58 -8.31
N LEU A 161 13.05 0.58 -7.70
CA LEU A 161 12.16 1.61 -8.29
C LEU A 161 12.74 2.13 -9.60
N CYS A 162 14.04 2.42 -9.67
CA CYS A 162 14.74 2.77 -10.91
C CYS A 162 14.53 1.71 -11.98
N TYR A 163 14.75 0.43 -11.63
CA TYR A 163 14.58 -0.69 -12.56
C TYR A 163 13.14 -0.77 -13.09
N VAL A 164 12.15 -0.69 -12.22
CA VAL A 164 10.73 -0.74 -12.60
C VAL A 164 10.38 0.40 -13.54
N LEU A 165 10.72 1.64 -13.18
CA LEU A 165 10.37 2.81 -13.95
C LEU A 165 11.07 2.83 -15.34
N GLU A 166 12.34 2.42 -15.41
CA GLU A 166 13.07 2.33 -16.69
C GLU A 166 12.42 1.29 -17.62
N ASN A 167 12.00 0.15 -17.09
CA ASN A 167 11.39 -0.91 -17.89
C ASN A 167 9.95 -0.62 -18.31
N LEU A 168 9.25 0.25 -17.59
CA LEU A 168 7.84 0.59 -17.85
C LEU A 168 7.66 2.00 -18.45
N LYS A 169 8.72 2.70 -18.81
CA LYS A 169 8.70 4.11 -19.29
C LYS A 169 7.86 4.38 -20.54
N HIS A 170 7.45 3.35 -21.26
CA HIS A 170 6.60 3.47 -22.44
C HIS A 170 5.11 3.63 -22.11
N TRP A 171 4.73 3.36 -20.87
CA TRP A 171 3.37 3.53 -20.35
C TRP A 171 3.30 4.72 -19.39
N ASN A 172 2.10 5.28 -19.23
CA ASN A 172 1.84 6.20 -18.11
C ASN A 172 1.92 5.42 -16.82
N ILE A 173 2.78 5.84 -15.90
CA ILE A 173 2.95 5.14 -14.62
C ILE A 173 2.20 5.89 -13.53
N ARG A 174 1.37 5.17 -12.80
CA ARG A 174 0.70 5.65 -11.59
C ARG A 174 1.14 4.81 -10.39
N ILE A 175 1.45 5.45 -9.29
CA ILE A 175 1.81 4.79 -8.04
C ILE A 175 0.77 5.14 -6.99
N HIS A 176 0.16 4.12 -6.39
CA HIS A 176 -0.71 4.25 -5.23
C HIS A 176 0.11 3.99 -3.97
N THR A 177 0.19 4.98 -3.07
CA THR A 177 1.07 4.89 -1.89
C THR A 177 0.46 5.53 -0.66
N ARG A 178 0.76 4.95 0.49
CA ARG A 178 0.64 5.56 1.81
C ARG A 178 2.01 5.93 2.40
N GLY A 179 3.08 5.80 1.63
CA GLY A 179 4.44 6.14 2.04
C GLY A 179 4.54 7.54 2.62
N ILE A 180 3.81 8.50 2.05
CA ILE A 180 3.74 9.87 2.55
C ILE A 180 3.30 9.96 4.02
N VAL A 181 2.40 9.08 4.46
CA VAL A 181 1.86 9.05 5.82
C VAL A 181 2.71 8.20 6.76
N TYR A 182 3.23 7.08 6.24
CA TYR A 182 3.92 6.09 7.08
C TYR A 182 5.42 6.27 7.12
N ASN A 183 6.03 6.76 6.07
CA ASN A 183 7.48 6.93 5.94
C ASN A 183 7.80 8.10 4.99
N PRO A 184 7.50 9.35 5.40
CA PRO A 184 7.70 10.52 4.54
C PRO A 184 9.15 10.67 4.06
N GLU A 185 10.14 10.17 4.79
CA GLU A 185 11.56 10.22 4.42
C GLU A 185 11.88 9.52 3.09
N ILE A 186 10.97 8.65 2.57
CA ILE A 186 11.15 8.02 1.25
C ILE A 186 11.07 9.04 0.12
N PHE A 187 10.48 10.21 0.37
CA PHE A 187 10.36 11.29 -0.61
C PHE A 187 11.57 12.25 -0.55
N ASP A 188 12.77 11.66 -0.49
CA ASP A 188 14.01 12.42 -0.62
C ASP A 188 14.19 12.99 -2.05
N ASP A 189 15.13 13.92 -2.21
CA ASP A 189 15.38 14.59 -3.49
C ASP A 189 15.62 13.59 -4.63
N LYS A 190 16.35 12.51 -4.37
CA LYS A 190 16.66 11.49 -5.37
C LYS A 190 15.41 10.75 -5.85
N THR A 191 14.53 10.41 -4.91
CA THR A 191 13.27 9.74 -5.22
C THR A 191 12.34 10.69 -5.98
N ILE A 192 12.24 11.95 -5.57
CA ILE A 192 11.41 12.95 -6.25
C ILE A 192 11.93 13.20 -7.67
N GLU A 193 13.23 13.40 -7.86
CA GLU A 193 13.84 13.56 -9.18
C GLU A 193 13.60 12.35 -10.09
N LEU A 194 13.72 11.14 -9.53
CA LEU A 194 13.44 9.90 -10.25
C LEU A 194 11.98 9.85 -10.73
N LEU A 195 11.03 10.10 -9.82
CA LEU A 195 9.60 10.10 -10.13
C LEU A 195 9.26 11.17 -11.17
N ALA A 196 9.86 12.36 -11.06
CA ALA A 196 9.70 13.46 -12.02
C ALA A 196 10.25 13.10 -13.40
N LYS A 197 11.45 12.51 -13.47
CA LYS A 197 12.09 12.04 -14.71
C LYS A 197 11.15 11.15 -15.53
N TYR A 198 10.45 10.22 -14.86
CA TYR A 198 9.51 9.30 -15.52
C TYR A 198 8.07 9.80 -15.54
N LYS A 199 7.82 11.05 -15.13
CA LYS A 199 6.49 11.69 -15.11
C LYS A 199 5.45 10.82 -14.37
N VAL A 200 5.88 10.21 -13.27
CA VAL A 200 5.03 9.33 -12.47
C VAL A 200 3.87 10.12 -11.86
N ARG A 201 2.66 9.61 -11.98
CA ARG A 201 1.51 10.14 -11.25
C ARG A 201 1.43 9.47 -9.88
N LEU A 202 1.50 10.26 -8.81
CA LEU A 202 1.30 9.78 -7.45
C LEU A 202 -0.17 9.91 -7.05
N VAL A 203 -0.69 8.88 -6.40
CA VAL A 203 -1.98 8.88 -5.71
C VAL A 203 -1.69 8.61 -4.24
N PHE A 204 -1.79 9.65 -3.44
CA PHE A 204 -1.62 9.58 -2.01
C PHE A 204 -2.90 9.09 -1.34
N HIS A 205 -2.75 8.12 -0.46
CA HIS A 205 -3.84 7.61 0.34
C HIS A 205 -3.72 8.16 1.76
N ILE A 206 -4.56 9.15 2.10
CA ILE A 206 -4.66 9.82 3.40
C ILE A 206 -6.07 9.58 3.92
N ASN A 207 -6.21 8.96 5.09
CA ASN A 207 -7.52 8.53 5.61
C ASN A 207 -8.11 9.50 6.64
N HIS A 208 -7.26 10.30 7.30
CA HIS A 208 -7.72 11.18 8.34
C HIS A 208 -6.91 12.49 8.36
N PRO A 209 -7.52 13.65 8.66
CA PRO A 209 -6.79 14.93 8.76
C PRO A 209 -5.61 14.90 9.72
N TYR A 210 -5.65 14.11 10.79
CA TYR A 210 -4.54 13.96 11.74
C TYR A 210 -3.30 13.27 11.14
N GLU A 211 -3.40 12.67 9.98
CA GLU A 211 -2.25 12.16 9.23
C GLU A 211 -1.44 13.29 8.57
N ILE A 212 -2.08 14.45 8.36
CA ILE A 212 -1.45 15.62 7.75
C ILE A 212 -0.66 16.36 8.83
N CYS A 213 0.64 16.45 8.66
CA CYS A 213 1.58 17.18 9.49
C CYS A 213 2.54 17.94 8.57
N GLU A 214 3.42 18.73 9.13
CA GLU A 214 4.33 19.60 8.37
C GLU A 214 5.12 18.81 7.31
N GLU A 215 5.65 17.63 7.65
CA GLU A 215 6.40 16.78 6.72
C GLU A 215 5.51 16.29 5.56
N VAL A 216 4.27 15.92 5.85
CA VAL A 216 3.29 15.47 4.84
C VAL A 216 2.90 16.64 3.93
N GLU A 217 2.63 17.82 4.50
CA GLU A 217 2.30 19.04 3.75
C GLU A 217 3.44 19.45 2.81
N CYS A 218 4.68 19.43 3.30
CA CYS A 218 5.87 19.70 2.50
C CYS A 218 5.97 18.76 1.28
N ILE A 219 5.77 17.45 1.49
CA ILE A 219 5.83 16.48 0.39
C ILE A 219 4.68 16.69 -0.60
N ILE A 220 3.47 17.00 -0.13
CA ILE A 220 2.35 17.34 -1.02
C ILE A 220 2.71 18.55 -1.87
N ALA A 221 3.24 19.61 -1.27
CA ALA A 221 3.63 20.83 -1.98
C ALA A 221 4.73 20.58 -3.03
N VAL A 222 5.79 19.83 -2.66
CA VAL A 222 6.88 19.44 -3.58
C VAL A 222 6.34 18.54 -4.69
N SER A 223 5.50 17.57 -4.36
CA SER A 223 4.90 16.66 -5.35
C SER A 223 3.98 17.40 -6.31
N TYR A 224 3.27 18.42 -5.85
CA TYR A 224 2.41 19.23 -6.71
C TYR A 224 3.23 20.09 -7.69
N THR A 225 4.38 20.59 -7.27
CA THR A 225 5.25 21.46 -8.11
C THR A 225 6.12 20.67 -9.08
N HIS A 226 6.67 19.54 -8.69
CA HIS A 226 7.62 18.75 -9.48
C HIS A 226 7.00 17.52 -10.15
N LEU A 227 5.97 16.97 -9.57
CA LEU A 227 5.23 15.84 -10.08
C LEU A 227 3.84 16.34 -10.45
N ARG A 228 3.26 15.85 -11.53
CA ARG A 228 1.83 16.08 -11.78
C ARG A 228 1.03 15.22 -10.78
N ALA A 229 1.07 15.58 -9.50
CA ALA A 229 0.27 14.95 -8.47
C ALA A 229 -1.19 15.35 -8.68
N HIS A 230 -1.99 14.41 -9.18
CA HIS A 230 -3.43 14.54 -9.23
C HIS A 230 -4.02 13.62 -8.16
N GLU A 231 -4.83 14.26 -7.30
CA GLU A 231 -5.82 13.67 -6.42
C GLU A 231 -5.28 13.00 -5.14
N THR A 232 -5.45 13.72 -4.05
CA THR A 232 -5.70 13.11 -2.75
C THR A 232 -7.13 12.56 -2.78
N VAL A 233 -7.29 11.24 -2.78
CA VAL A 233 -8.59 10.63 -2.48
C VAL A 233 -8.72 10.67 -0.96
N LEU A 234 -9.45 11.65 -0.48
CA LEU A 234 -10.02 11.62 0.86
C LEU A 234 -11.26 10.74 0.77
N ASP A 235 -11.12 9.47 1.08
CA ASP A 235 -12.25 8.61 1.39
C ASP A 235 -12.73 9.01 2.80
N LEU A 236 -13.72 9.89 2.84
CA LEU A 236 -14.47 10.25 4.03
C LEU A 236 -15.56 9.23 4.32
#